data_b40420c1d5e4f8f8bfcb0a3ea5ee528d
#
_entry.id   b40420c1d5e4f8f8bfcb0a3ea5ee528d
#
_cell.length_a   1.000
_cell.length_b   1.000
_cell.length_c   1.000
_cell.angle_alpha   90.00
_cell.angle_beta   90.00
_cell.angle_gamma   90.00
#
_symmetry.space_group_name_H-M   'P 1'
#
loop_
_entity.id
_entity.type
_entity.pdbx_description
1 polymer ?
#
loop_
_entity_poly.entity_id
_entity_poly.type
_entity_poly.pdbx_seq_one_letter_code
_entity_poly.pdbx_strand_id
1 'polypeptide(L)'
;MFPRNRLMAVALIWIVAVVELCAGLADACSVCGCGDPLASAAEAYLKGGQLRLALDTELLSARAATEDPGVVERVTQYTLRPVVAYSPIDALNFVVQIPVVRKDWSQSGGDQAPTTANPTGLGDVDVAARVFVYTNTRLAQMSRETLALVAGSSLPTGDNSAQENGLRLDEHAQLGTGAFGPYAGVIYGFRRDPWNFFASVAGRVRTRNSYGYKYGSALLWSLRGDYRILDWLSAGVSLDGRYAARDDLSGTLQTNTGGLVLAVVPGIKLRLYSELWLYGSVQIPVITHLFGDQSVGPVFTGSLQYTFG
;
A
#
# COMPACT_ATOMS: atom_id res chain seq x y z
N MET A 1 18.37 -18.88 -29.10
CA MET A 1 18.72 -17.73 -28.22
C MET A 1 17.81 -16.58 -28.65
N PHE A 2 16.63 -16.43 -28.00
CA PHE A 2 15.68 -15.34 -28.30
C PHE A 2 16.24 -14.02 -27.78
N PRO A 3 16.21 -12.93 -28.55
CA PRO A 3 16.73 -11.64 -28.10
C PRO A 3 15.93 -11.13 -26.90
N ARG A 4 16.61 -10.95 -25.78
CA ARG A 4 16.10 -10.50 -24.47
C ARG A 4 15.15 -9.28 -24.54
N ASN A 5 15.36 -8.42 -25.55
CA ASN A 5 14.54 -7.21 -25.75
C ASN A 5 13.11 -7.50 -26.26
N ARG A 6 12.87 -8.60 -26.98
CA ARG A 6 11.51 -8.96 -27.44
C ARG A 6 10.65 -9.55 -26.32
N LEU A 7 11.24 -10.35 -25.42
CA LEU A 7 10.54 -10.90 -24.26
C LEU A 7 10.15 -9.80 -23.25
N MET A 8 11.01 -8.80 -23.07
CA MET A 8 10.69 -7.63 -22.22
C MET A 8 9.55 -6.79 -22.81
N ALA A 9 9.53 -6.57 -24.13
CA ALA A 9 8.45 -5.83 -24.78
C ALA A 9 7.10 -6.57 -24.68
N VAL A 10 7.09 -7.88 -24.85
CA VAL A 10 5.89 -8.71 -24.71
C VAL A 10 5.39 -8.71 -23.26
N ALA A 11 6.28 -8.82 -22.27
CA ALA A 11 5.91 -8.73 -20.85
C ALA A 11 5.31 -7.37 -20.49
N LEU A 12 5.88 -6.27 -21.00
CA LEU A 12 5.34 -4.92 -20.80
C LEU A 12 3.94 -4.76 -21.44
N ILE A 13 3.74 -5.27 -22.65
CA ILE A 13 2.45 -5.22 -23.34
C ILE A 13 1.39 -6.03 -22.59
N TRP A 14 1.75 -7.21 -22.06
CA TRP A 14 0.84 -8.03 -21.26
C TRP A 14 0.47 -7.36 -19.92
N ILE A 15 1.42 -6.69 -19.25
CA ILE A 15 1.16 -5.93 -18.01
C ILE A 15 0.19 -4.78 -18.30
N VAL A 16 0.41 -4.02 -19.37
CA VAL A 16 -0.49 -2.91 -19.78
C VAL A 16 -1.87 -3.45 -20.17
N ALA A 17 -1.94 -4.53 -20.94
CA ALA A 17 -3.22 -5.13 -21.38
C ALA A 17 -4.04 -5.72 -20.22
N VAL A 18 -3.39 -6.31 -19.20
CA VAL A 18 -4.07 -6.83 -18.00
C VAL A 18 -4.61 -5.66 -17.16
N VAL A 19 -3.88 -4.54 -17.06
CA VAL A 19 -4.33 -3.33 -16.35
C VAL A 19 -5.57 -2.72 -17.04
N GLU A 20 -5.60 -2.68 -18.36
CA GLU A 20 -6.77 -2.13 -19.10
C GLU A 20 -8.00 -3.05 -19.05
N LEU A 21 -7.84 -4.38 -19.00
CA LEU A 21 -8.97 -5.33 -18.98
C LEU A 21 -9.70 -5.37 -17.62
N CYS A 22 -9.05 -4.96 -16.53
CA CYS A 22 -9.61 -5.03 -15.17
C CYS A 22 -10.21 -3.72 -14.66
N ALA A 23 -10.24 -2.66 -15.47
CA ALA A 23 -10.71 -1.32 -15.07
C ALA A 23 -12.23 -1.19 -14.81
N GLY A 24 -12.99 -2.28 -14.86
CA GLY A 24 -14.45 -2.25 -14.89
C GLY A 24 -15.19 -2.57 -13.59
N LEU A 25 -14.54 -2.92 -12.49
CA LEU A 25 -15.23 -3.34 -11.25
C LEU A 25 -14.52 -2.76 -10.02
N ALA A 26 -15.02 -1.64 -9.52
CA ALA A 26 -14.41 -1.05 -8.36
C ALA A 26 -15.33 -0.13 -7.54
N ASP A 27 -15.31 -0.32 -6.25
CA ASP A 27 -16.18 0.32 -5.26
C ASP A 27 -15.42 0.82 -3.99
N ALA A 28 -15.71 2.01 -3.40
CA ALA A 28 -14.92 2.78 -2.40
C ALA A 28 -15.08 2.38 -0.92
N CYS A 29 -13.98 2.34 -0.12
CA CYS A 29 -14.02 2.03 1.32
C CYS A 29 -12.84 2.62 2.12
N SER A 30 -13.10 3.05 3.37
CA SER A 30 -12.08 3.51 4.33
C SER A 30 -11.08 2.40 4.74
N VAL A 31 -11.43 1.14 4.56
CA VAL A 31 -10.55 -0.03 4.82
C VAL A 31 -9.43 -0.12 3.78
N CYS A 32 -9.60 0.49 2.61
CA CYS A 32 -8.57 0.61 1.58
C CYS A 32 -7.52 1.68 1.95
N GLY A 33 -7.03 1.68 3.17
CA GLY A 33 -6.02 2.64 3.58
C GLY A 33 -4.79 2.57 2.68
N CYS A 34 -4.43 3.73 2.14
CA CYS A 34 -3.26 3.96 1.33
C CYS A 34 -2.06 3.17 1.82
N GLY A 35 -1.58 2.25 0.99
CA GLY A 35 -0.38 1.45 1.10
C GLY A 35 -0.04 0.86 2.47
N ASP A 36 0.19 -0.42 2.55
CA ASP A 36 0.86 -0.97 3.72
C ASP A 36 2.29 -0.41 3.75
N PRO A 37 2.66 0.43 4.74
CA PRO A 37 4.02 0.96 4.86
C PRO A 37 5.05 -0.15 5.05
N LEU A 38 4.60 -1.36 5.38
CA LEU A 38 5.44 -2.53 5.53
C LEU A 38 5.64 -3.25 4.20
N ALA A 39 4.69 -3.21 3.25
CA ALA A 39 4.75 -4.00 2.02
C ALA A 39 5.87 -3.54 1.08
N SER A 40 6.00 -2.25 0.77
CA SER A 40 7.09 -1.72 -0.06
C SER A 40 8.44 -1.80 0.66
N ALA A 41 8.39 -1.65 1.96
CA ALA A 41 9.54 -1.67 2.85
C ALA A 41 10.00 -3.10 3.22
N ALA A 42 9.15 -4.10 3.03
CA ALA A 42 9.36 -5.47 3.49
C ALA A 42 10.51 -6.20 2.81
N GLU A 43 10.78 -5.90 1.56
CA GLU A 43 11.76 -6.64 0.76
C GLU A 43 13.21 -6.26 1.02
N ALA A 44 13.49 -5.30 1.88
CA ALA A 44 14.79 -4.68 1.89
C ALA A 44 15.54 -4.75 3.20
N TYR A 45 16.18 -5.88 3.47
CA TYR A 45 17.42 -5.79 4.21
C TYR A 45 18.42 -5.03 3.31
N LEU A 46 18.82 -3.84 3.74
CA LEU A 46 19.92 -3.07 3.17
C LEU A 46 21.12 -3.24 4.08
N LYS A 47 22.31 -3.41 3.49
CA LYS A 47 23.57 -3.36 4.22
C LYS A 47 23.88 -1.93 4.62
N GLY A 48 24.71 -1.75 5.63
CA GLY A 48 25.22 -0.43 6.00
C GLY A 48 25.88 0.28 4.81
N GLY A 49 25.57 1.56 4.65
CA GLY A 49 25.98 2.39 3.52
C GLY A 49 25.11 2.30 2.29
N GLN A 50 24.17 1.36 2.19
CA GLN A 50 23.31 1.22 0.99
C GLN A 50 22.12 2.20 1.00
N LEU A 51 21.83 2.73 -0.19
CA LEU A 51 20.68 3.56 -0.50
C LEU A 51 19.81 2.84 -1.53
N ARG A 52 18.50 2.78 -1.29
CA ARG A 52 17.52 2.32 -2.29
C ARG A 52 16.57 3.44 -2.63
N LEU A 53 16.37 3.63 -3.93
CA LEU A 53 15.32 4.46 -4.48
C LEU A 53 14.28 3.55 -5.13
N ALA A 54 13.01 3.83 -4.88
CA ALA A 54 11.91 3.15 -5.58
C ALA A 54 10.84 4.14 -6.00
N LEU A 55 10.13 3.79 -7.06
CA LEU A 55 8.94 4.47 -7.51
C LEU A 55 7.81 3.46 -7.52
N ASP A 56 6.93 3.58 -6.54
CA ASP A 56 5.77 2.70 -6.38
C ASP A 56 4.54 3.34 -7.02
N THR A 57 3.72 2.51 -7.66
CA THR A 57 2.43 2.90 -8.20
C THR A 57 1.35 2.02 -7.61
N GLU A 58 0.18 2.60 -7.35
CA GLU A 58 -0.97 1.88 -6.80
C GLU A 58 -2.24 2.40 -7.45
N LEU A 59 -3.10 1.48 -7.88
CA LEU A 59 -4.44 1.74 -8.33
C LEU A 59 -5.40 0.94 -7.46
N LEU A 60 -6.26 1.63 -6.76
CA LEU A 60 -7.32 1.03 -5.98
C LEU A 60 -8.66 1.66 -6.33
N SER A 61 -9.69 0.90 -6.10
CA SER A 61 -11.04 1.40 -6.21
C SER A 61 -11.88 0.81 -5.11
N ALA A 62 -12.85 1.61 -4.67
CA ALA A 62 -13.64 1.21 -3.54
C ALA A 62 -14.99 1.99 -3.48
N ARG A 63 -16.05 1.45 -2.76
CA ARG A 63 -17.41 2.00 -2.61
C ARG A 63 -17.87 1.92 -1.16
N ALA A 64 -18.62 2.93 -0.70
CA ALA A 64 -19.34 2.88 0.56
C ALA A 64 -20.72 3.57 0.43
N ALA A 65 -21.72 3.11 1.18
CA ALA A 65 -22.89 3.91 1.44
C ALA A 65 -22.51 5.06 2.40
N THR A 66 -23.10 6.22 2.20
CA THR A 66 -22.96 7.34 3.13
C THR A 66 -23.95 7.20 4.30
N GLU A 67 -23.91 8.11 5.26
CA GLU A 67 -24.91 8.16 6.33
C GLU A 67 -26.29 8.62 5.81
N ASP A 68 -26.34 9.25 4.63
CA ASP A 68 -27.60 9.63 3.98
C ASP A 68 -28.22 8.42 3.26
N PRO A 69 -29.50 8.10 3.52
CA PRO A 69 -30.16 6.93 2.95
C PRO A 69 -30.18 6.94 1.41
N GLY A 70 -29.69 5.86 0.82
CA GLY A 70 -29.68 5.67 -0.63
C GLY A 70 -28.57 6.43 -1.37
N VAL A 71 -27.69 7.11 -0.67
CA VAL A 71 -26.55 7.80 -1.25
C VAL A 71 -25.30 6.91 -1.17
N VAL A 72 -24.62 6.79 -2.29
CA VAL A 72 -23.45 5.94 -2.47
C VAL A 72 -22.27 6.77 -2.95
N GLU A 73 -21.14 6.57 -2.30
CA GLU A 73 -19.85 7.15 -2.64
C GLU A 73 -18.97 6.13 -3.37
N ARG A 74 -18.25 6.58 -4.41
CA ARG A 74 -17.24 5.79 -5.12
C ARG A 74 -15.96 6.58 -5.26
N VAL A 75 -14.83 5.90 -5.06
CA VAL A 75 -13.48 6.48 -5.23
C VAL A 75 -12.63 5.54 -6.06
N THR A 76 -12.00 6.07 -7.10
CA THR A 76 -10.85 5.42 -7.74
C THR A 76 -9.63 6.26 -7.41
N GLN A 77 -8.62 5.64 -6.81
CA GLN A 77 -7.41 6.33 -6.38
C GLN A 77 -6.20 5.81 -7.14
N TYR A 78 -5.45 6.75 -7.69
CA TYR A 78 -4.13 6.55 -8.31
C TYR A 78 -3.08 7.14 -7.38
N THR A 79 -2.11 6.34 -6.98
CA THR A 79 -1.01 6.80 -6.13
C THR A 79 0.31 6.56 -6.84
N LEU A 80 1.13 7.60 -6.95
CA LEU A 80 2.54 7.51 -7.32
C LEU A 80 3.36 7.85 -6.08
N ARG A 81 4.24 6.94 -5.66
CA ARG A 81 4.95 7.05 -4.39
C ARG A 81 6.45 6.86 -4.58
N PRO A 82 7.24 7.96 -4.73
CA PRO A 82 8.68 7.91 -4.50
C PRO A 82 9.00 7.40 -3.10
N VAL A 83 9.93 6.45 -3.03
CA VAL A 83 10.41 5.84 -1.79
C VAL A 83 11.93 5.96 -1.71
N VAL A 84 12.42 6.42 -0.58
CA VAL A 84 13.84 6.47 -0.25
C VAL A 84 14.08 5.60 0.98
N ALA A 85 14.96 4.60 0.86
CA ALA A 85 15.38 3.79 1.99
C ALA A 85 16.90 3.86 2.11
N TYR A 86 17.39 4.21 3.30
CA TYR A 86 18.82 4.34 3.60
C TYR A 86 19.19 3.57 4.85
N SER A 87 20.28 2.82 4.76
CA SER A 87 20.83 2.04 5.87
C SER A 87 22.19 2.61 6.28
N PRO A 88 22.28 3.44 7.32
CA PRO A 88 23.59 3.94 7.78
C PRO A 88 24.49 2.82 8.33
N ILE A 89 23.89 1.82 8.95
CA ILE A 89 24.57 0.61 9.48
C ILE A 89 23.68 -0.61 9.22
N ASP A 90 24.25 -1.81 9.24
CA ASP A 90 23.53 -3.07 8.97
C ASP A 90 22.27 -3.28 9.85
N ALA A 91 22.28 -2.73 11.07
CA ALA A 91 21.20 -2.91 12.03
C ALA A 91 20.08 -1.86 11.92
N LEU A 92 20.24 -0.79 11.12
CA LEU A 92 19.31 0.33 11.11
C LEU A 92 19.00 0.77 9.68
N ASN A 93 17.71 0.88 9.37
CA ASN A 93 17.21 1.31 8.07
C ASN A 93 16.14 2.39 8.27
N PHE A 94 16.26 3.49 7.55
CA PHE A 94 15.25 4.57 7.48
C PHE A 94 14.53 4.49 6.15
N VAL A 95 13.22 4.74 6.17
CA VAL A 95 12.38 4.76 4.97
C VAL A 95 11.53 6.02 4.99
N VAL A 96 11.47 6.71 3.85
CA VAL A 96 10.59 7.85 3.61
C VAL A 96 9.79 7.57 2.34
N GLN A 97 8.49 7.79 2.39
CA GLN A 97 7.57 7.63 1.26
C GLN A 97 6.79 8.94 1.07
N ILE A 98 6.75 9.44 -0.16
CA ILE A 98 6.12 10.73 -0.50
C ILE A 98 5.04 10.45 -1.55
N PRO A 99 3.76 10.24 -1.17
CA PRO A 99 2.73 9.91 -2.12
C PRO A 99 2.21 11.16 -2.86
N VAL A 100 2.11 11.06 -4.17
CA VAL A 100 1.30 11.92 -5.02
C VAL A 100 0.04 11.15 -5.34
N VAL A 101 -1.11 11.71 -5.01
CA VAL A 101 -2.41 11.05 -5.07
C VAL A 101 -3.33 11.82 -6.02
N ARG A 102 -4.03 11.09 -6.86
CA ARG A 102 -5.20 11.55 -7.60
C ARG A 102 -6.38 10.67 -7.22
N LYS A 103 -7.50 11.28 -6.91
CA LYS A 103 -8.76 10.58 -6.67
C LYS A 103 -9.79 11.01 -7.70
N ASP A 104 -10.46 10.06 -8.32
CA ASP A 104 -11.68 10.25 -9.06
C ASP A 104 -12.82 9.84 -8.11
N TRP A 105 -13.46 10.84 -7.49
CA TRP A 105 -14.49 10.66 -6.47
C TRP A 105 -15.85 11.01 -7.04
N SER A 106 -16.87 10.25 -6.67
CA SER A 106 -18.27 10.51 -7.05
C SER A 106 -19.21 10.12 -5.93
N GLN A 107 -20.24 10.92 -5.74
CA GLN A 107 -21.35 10.65 -4.84
C GLN A 107 -22.65 10.68 -5.66
N SER A 108 -23.50 9.66 -5.51
CA SER A 108 -24.74 9.53 -6.28
C SER A 108 -25.80 8.80 -5.49
N GLY A 109 -27.07 9.11 -5.77
CA GLY A 109 -28.26 8.53 -5.13
C GLY A 109 -29.03 9.55 -4.30
N GLY A 110 -30.15 9.11 -3.70
CA GLY A 110 -31.09 10.02 -3.05
C GLY A 110 -31.75 10.99 -4.03
N ASP A 111 -32.23 12.12 -3.53
CA ASP A 111 -32.90 13.17 -4.33
C ASP A 111 -31.89 14.24 -4.82
N GLN A 112 -30.60 14.06 -4.62
CA GLN A 112 -29.56 15.02 -4.98
C GLN A 112 -28.94 14.69 -6.34
N ALA A 113 -28.55 15.74 -7.09
CA ALA A 113 -27.79 15.57 -8.32
C ALA A 113 -26.43 14.92 -8.01
N PRO A 114 -25.92 14.02 -8.88
CA PRO A 114 -24.60 13.41 -8.70
C PRO A 114 -23.51 14.47 -8.58
N THR A 115 -22.67 14.34 -7.58
CA THR A 115 -21.51 15.19 -7.36
C THR A 115 -20.23 14.41 -7.70
N THR A 116 -19.31 15.04 -8.42
CA THR A 116 -18.01 14.46 -8.78
C THR A 116 -16.90 15.44 -8.47
N ALA A 117 -15.75 14.92 -8.02
CA ALA A 117 -14.54 15.71 -7.81
C ALA A 117 -13.29 14.89 -8.14
N ASN A 118 -12.24 15.57 -8.61
CA ASN A 118 -11.01 14.94 -9.01
C ASN A 118 -9.77 15.60 -8.34
N PRO A 119 -9.69 15.59 -7.00
CA PRO A 119 -8.56 16.19 -6.30
C PRO A 119 -7.26 15.47 -6.66
N THR A 120 -6.20 16.27 -6.87
CA THR A 120 -4.85 15.78 -7.19
C THR A 120 -3.82 16.60 -6.43
N GLY A 121 -2.87 15.94 -5.77
CA GLY A 121 -1.81 16.60 -5.00
C GLY A 121 -1.02 15.64 -4.13
N LEU A 122 -0.32 16.20 -3.14
CA LEU A 122 0.43 15.41 -2.17
C LEU A 122 -0.51 14.75 -1.15
N GLY A 123 -0.24 13.48 -0.86
CA GLY A 123 -0.83 12.79 0.28
C GLY A 123 0.04 12.92 1.53
N ASP A 124 -0.29 12.15 2.56
CA ASP A 124 0.48 12.13 3.80
C ASP A 124 1.82 11.42 3.61
N VAL A 125 2.92 12.12 3.90
CA VAL A 125 4.26 11.54 3.89
C VAL A 125 4.37 10.50 5.01
N ASP A 126 4.95 9.34 4.70
CA ASP A 126 5.21 8.29 5.68
C ASP A 126 6.70 8.18 5.97
N VAL A 127 7.06 8.13 7.25
CA VAL A 127 8.44 7.97 7.71
C VAL A 127 8.54 6.80 8.67
N ALA A 128 9.57 5.97 8.49
CA ALA A 128 9.81 4.80 9.33
C ALA A 128 11.28 4.57 9.63
N ALA A 129 11.52 3.95 10.77
CA ALA A 129 12.80 3.32 11.11
C ALA A 129 12.59 1.83 11.35
N ARG A 130 13.55 1.02 10.91
CA ARG A 130 13.65 -0.42 11.19
C ARG A 130 14.93 -0.73 11.90
N VAL A 131 14.82 -1.47 12.97
CA VAL A 131 15.96 -1.97 13.74
C VAL A 131 16.00 -3.48 13.59
N PHE A 132 17.05 -4.01 12.94
CA PHE A 132 17.29 -5.45 12.83
C PHE A 132 17.86 -5.95 14.14
N VAL A 133 17.00 -6.51 14.98
CA VAL A 133 17.37 -7.05 16.30
C VAL A 133 18.03 -8.43 16.22
N TYR A 134 17.84 -9.11 15.11
CA TYR A 134 18.46 -10.39 14.83
C TYR A 134 18.79 -10.50 13.33
N THR A 135 20.02 -10.92 13.03
CA THR A 135 20.45 -11.25 11.67
C THR A 135 21.38 -12.43 11.74
N ASN A 136 21.04 -13.53 11.07
CA ASN A 136 21.85 -14.72 10.97
C ASN A 136 22.10 -15.04 9.50
N THR A 137 23.35 -14.96 9.07
CA THR A 137 23.75 -15.27 7.69
C THR A 137 24.62 -16.52 7.68
N ARG A 138 24.15 -17.58 7.03
CA ARG A 138 24.86 -18.85 6.88
C ARG A 138 25.35 -18.98 5.44
N LEU A 139 26.59 -18.61 5.17
CA LEU A 139 27.17 -18.60 3.83
C LEU A 139 27.17 -19.99 3.19
N ALA A 140 27.49 -21.04 3.96
CA ALA A 140 27.50 -22.43 3.45
C ALA A 140 26.11 -22.90 2.95
N GLN A 141 25.03 -22.32 3.45
CA GLN A 141 23.65 -22.66 3.07
C GLN A 141 23.02 -21.59 2.18
N MET A 142 23.77 -20.53 1.81
CA MET A 142 23.27 -19.36 1.10
C MET A 142 21.95 -18.83 1.70
N SER A 143 21.87 -18.84 3.04
CA SER A 143 20.65 -18.45 3.75
C SER A 143 20.90 -17.24 4.64
N ARG A 144 19.87 -16.41 4.77
CA ARG A 144 19.80 -15.28 5.70
C ARG A 144 18.47 -15.28 6.40
N GLU A 145 18.50 -15.07 7.68
CA GLU A 145 17.36 -14.94 8.56
C GLU A 145 17.44 -13.59 9.28
N THR A 146 16.35 -12.85 9.34
CA THR A 146 16.28 -11.52 9.93
C THR A 146 15.02 -11.36 10.75
N LEU A 147 15.13 -10.65 11.87
CA LEU A 147 14.01 -10.13 12.64
C LEU A 147 14.22 -8.64 12.86
N ALA A 148 13.26 -7.84 12.48
CA ALA A 148 13.31 -6.40 12.65
C ALA A 148 12.08 -5.88 13.40
N LEU A 149 12.31 -4.88 14.25
CA LEU A 149 11.26 -4.01 14.77
C LEU A 149 11.13 -2.82 13.84
N VAL A 150 9.91 -2.40 13.59
CA VAL A 150 9.60 -1.20 12.80
C VAL A 150 8.76 -0.25 13.62
N ALA A 151 9.06 1.03 13.52
CA ALA A 151 8.24 2.11 14.05
C ALA A 151 8.24 3.26 13.04
N GLY A 152 7.09 3.89 12.87
CA GLY A 152 6.92 4.98 11.91
C GLY A 152 5.65 5.78 12.16
N SER A 153 5.43 6.76 11.29
CA SER A 153 4.19 7.56 11.31
C SER A 153 3.91 8.11 9.92
N SER A 154 2.64 8.10 9.51
CA SER A 154 2.20 9.05 8.50
C SER A 154 2.07 10.43 9.12
N LEU A 155 2.53 11.45 8.38
CA LEU A 155 2.54 12.86 8.79
C LEU A 155 1.39 13.58 8.08
N PRO A 156 0.70 14.53 8.71
CA PRO A 156 -0.42 15.28 8.12
C PRO A 156 0.06 16.32 7.10
N THR A 157 0.73 15.89 6.04
CA THR A 157 1.30 16.75 4.99
C THR A 157 0.43 16.83 3.74
N GLY A 158 -0.50 15.90 3.58
CA GLY A 158 -1.45 15.89 2.47
C GLY A 158 -2.58 16.90 2.68
N ASP A 159 -3.15 17.38 1.57
CA ASP A 159 -4.28 18.28 1.63
C ASP A 159 -5.53 17.55 2.16
N ASN A 160 -6.10 18.08 3.24
CA ASN A 160 -7.35 17.63 3.84
C ASN A 160 -8.44 18.70 3.85
N SER A 161 -8.28 19.72 3.00
CA SER A 161 -9.18 20.86 2.85
C SER A 161 -9.79 21.00 1.44
N ALA A 162 -9.65 19.97 0.60
CA ALA A 162 -10.17 19.95 -0.76
C ALA A 162 -11.68 20.25 -0.77
N GLN A 163 -12.10 21.11 -1.70
CA GLN A 163 -13.46 21.62 -1.82
C GLN A 163 -13.98 21.46 -3.23
N GLU A 164 -15.29 21.28 -3.37
CA GLU A 164 -16.02 21.36 -4.64
C GLU A 164 -17.18 22.33 -4.46
N ASN A 165 -17.32 23.31 -5.36
CA ASN A 165 -18.37 24.36 -5.30
C ASN A 165 -18.41 25.12 -3.96
N GLY A 166 -17.25 25.31 -3.30
CA GLY A 166 -17.14 25.99 -2.00
C GLY A 166 -17.52 25.14 -0.78
N LEU A 167 -17.88 23.86 -0.97
CA LEU A 167 -18.12 22.90 0.11
C LEU A 167 -16.93 21.96 0.24
N ARG A 168 -16.51 21.70 1.48
CA ARG A 168 -15.45 20.73 1.76
C ARG A 168 -15.94 19.33 1.37
N LEU A 169 -15.11 18.61 0.61
CA LEU A 169 -15.37 17.21 0.24
C LEU A 169 -15.33 16.31 1.48
N ASP A 170 -15.99 15.16 1.37
CA ASP A 170 -15.95 14.09 2.36
C ASP A 170 -14.50 13.67 2.69
N GLU A 171 -14.29 13.10 3.86
CA GLU A 171 -12.97 12.67 4.33
C GLU A 171 -12.31 11.66 3.38
N HIS A 172 -13.10 10.80 2.73
CA HIS A 172 -12.59 9.80 1.79
C HIS A 172 -12.16 10.40 0.44
N ALA A 173 -12.67 11.58 0.10
CA ALA A 173 -12.25 12.34 -1.07
C ALA A 173 -10.97 13.17 -0.82
N GLN A 174 -10.59 13.41 0.44
CA GLN A 174 -9.40 14.18 0.79
C GLN A 174 -8.10 13.44 0.38
N LEU A 175 -7.05 14.19 0.02
CA LEU A 175 -5.75 13.63 -0.37
C LEU A 175 -4.90 13.19 0.83
N GLY A 176 -5.03 13.89 1.94
CA GLY A 176 -4.39 13.58 3.21
C GLY A 176 -5.41 13.38 4.33
N THR A 177 -4.98 12.79 5.43
CA THR A 177 -5.84 12.56 6.60
C THR A 177 -5.93 13.76 7.54
N GLY A 178 -4.98 14.71 7.43
CA GLY A 178 -4.83 15.82 8.38
C GLY A 178 -4.49 15.36 9.80
N ALA A 179 -4.05 14.11 9.97
CA ALA A 179 -3.80 13.49 11.26
C ALA A 179 -2.48 12.72 11.27
N PHE A 180 -1.84 12.63 12.43
CA PHE A 180 -0.71 11.71 12.61
C PHE A 180 -1.21 10.27 12.65
N GLY A 181 -0.46 9.37 12.02
CA GLY A 181 -0.76 7.94 12.00
C GLY A 181 0.42 7.09 12.48
N PRO A 182 0.83 7.18 13.77
CA PRO A 182 1.90 6.34 14.28
C PRO A 182 1.57 4.86 14.17
N TYR A 183 2.62 4.07 13.88
CA TYR A 183 2.53 2.62 13.82
C TYR A 183 3.80 1.96 14.34
N ALA A 184 3.65 0.74 14.81
CA ALA A 184 4.77 -0.11 15.17
C ALA A 184 4.47 -1.57 14.81
N GLY A 185 5.51 -2.35 14.56
CA GLY A 185 5.36 -3.73 14.13
C GLY A 185 6.63 -4.53 14.17
N VAL A 186 6.51 -5.78 13.72
CA VAL A 186 7.58 -6.76 13.64
C VAL A 186 7.62 -7.32 12.23
N ILE A 187 8.82 -7.51 11.72
CA ILE A 187 9.09 -8.07 10.40
C ILE A 187 10.06 -9.23 10.56
N TYR A 188 9.68 -10.38 10.05
CA TYR A 188 10.53 -11.56 9.92
C TYR A 188 10.82 -11.84 8.46
N GLY A 189 12.08 -12.07 8.12
CA GLY A 189 12.52 -12.45 6.78
C GLY A 189 13.39 -13.70 6.83
N PHE A 190 13.11 -14.66 5.94
CA PHE A 190 13.94 -15.83 5.73
C PHE A 190 14.21 -15.99 4.24
N ARG A 191 15.48 -15.92 3.85
CA ARG A 191 15.94 -16.14 2.48
C ARG A 191 16.84 -17.36 2.43
N ARG A 192 16.51 -18.30 1.58
CA ARG A 192 17.34 -19.44 1.22
C ARG A 192 17.09 -19.76 -0.25
N ASP A 193 18.10 -19.51 -1.07
CA ASP A 193 18.00 -19.70 -2.51
C ASP A 193 17.45 -21.09 -2.89
N PRO A 194 16.42 -21.17 -3.75
CA PRO A 194 15.73 -20.10 -4.51
C PRO A 194 14.53 -19.45 -3.79
N TRP A 195 14.28 -19.76 -2.52
CA TRP A 195 13.13 -19.32 -1.72
C TRP A 195 13.40 -18.04 -0.94
N ASN A 196 12.37 -17.21 -0.85
CA ASN A 196 12.33 -16.06 0.04
C ASN A 196 10.97 -16.03 0.76
N PHE A 197 10.98 -16.01 2.09
CA PHE A 197 9.79 -15.92 2.93
C PHE A 197 9.84 -14.65 3.74
N PHE A 198 8.67 -14.08 3.94
CA PHE A 198 8.48 -12.85 4.66
C PHE A 198 7.19 -12.93 5.47
N ALA A 199 7.25 -12.45 6.71
CA ALA A 199 6.08 -12.29 7.57
C ALA A 199 6.14 -10.95 8.28
N SER A 200 5.02 -10.25 8.39
CA SER A 200 4.94 -8.99 9.13
C SER A 200 3.63 -8.86 9.88
N VAL A 201 3.66 -8.11 10.97
CA VAL A 201 2.47 -7.62 11.68
C VAL A 201 2.76 -6.22 12.20
N ALA A 202 1.80 -5.31 12.05
CA ALA A 202 1.89 -3.95 12.59
C ALA A 202 0.54 -3.41 13.04
N GLY A 203 0.55 -2.67 14.14
CA GLY A 203 -0.58 -1.86 14.60
C GLY A 203 -0.38 -0.41 14.21
N ARG A 204 -1.43 0.22 13.67
CA ARG A 204 -1.49 1.66 13.36
C ARG A 204 -2.58 2.31 14.18
N VAL A 205 -2.24 3.43 14.82
CA VAL A 205 -3.19 4.29 15.53
C VAL A 205 -3.28 5.62 14.77
N ARG A 206 -4.46 6.25 14.74
CA ARG A 206 -4.61 7.56 14.11
C ARG A 206 -5.07 8.59 15.14
N THR A 207 -4.51 9.79 15.05
CA THR A 207 -5.00 10.94 15.83
C THR A 207 -6.25 11.53 15.18
N ARG A 208 -6.91 12.47 15.87
CA ARG A 208 -8.02 13.22 15.31
C ARG A 208 -7.48 14.39 14.49
N ASN A 209 -8.09 14.67 13.33
CA ASN A 209 -7.74 15.83 12.52
C ASN A 209 -8.47 17.11 13.02
N SER A 210 -8.17 18.24 12.39
CA SER A 210 -8.72 19.55 12.75
C SER A 210 -10.24 19.67 12.52
N TYR A 211 -10.82 18.78 11.72
CA TYR A 211 -12.27 18.73 11.43
C TYR A 211 -13.03 17.78 12.36
N GLY A 212 -12.37 17.27 13.39
CA GLY A 212 -13.00 16.35 14.33
C GLY A 212 -13.09 14.91 13.86
N TYR A 213 -12.50 14.55 12.70
CA TYR A 213 -12.49 13.19 12.18
C TYR A 213 -11.27 12.40 12.65
N LYS A 214 -11.50 11.14 13.01
CA LYS A 214 -10.48 10.19 13.40
C LYS A 214 -10.67 8.90 12.63
N TYR A 215 -9.75 8.61 11.73
CA TYR A 215 -9.73 7.33 11.03
C TYR A 215 -9.51 6.17 12.00
N GLY A 216 -10.12 5.04 11.75
CA GLY A 216 -10.01 3.84 12.56
C GLY A 216 -8.59 3.34 12.70
N SER A 217 -8.23 2.93 13.91
CA SER A 217 -6.97 2.22 14.15
C SER A 217 -6.99 0.88 13.44
N ALA A 218 -5.83 0.42 12.94
CA ALA A 218 -5.76 -0.77 12.12
C ALA A 218 -4.66 -1.74 12.59
N LEU A 219 -4.93 -3.04 12.44
CA LEU A 219 -3.96 -4.11 12.49
C LEU A 219 -3.73 -4.62 11.07
N LEU A 220 -2.47 -4.69 10.67
CA LEU A 220 -2.03 -5.15 9.34
C LEU A 220 -1.12 -6.36 9.52
N TRP A 221 -1.24 -7.35 8.63
CA TRP A 221 -0.30 -8.47 8.60
C TRP A 221 -0.13 -8.98 7.18
N SER A 222 1.03 -9.57 6.92
CA SER A 222 1.36 -10.18 5.63
C SER A 222 2.18 -11.45 5.83
N LEU A 223 1.88 -12.46 5.04
CA LEU A 223 2.69 -13.67 4.88
C LEU A 223 2.99 -13.83 3.40
N ARG A 224 4.25 -13.81 3.00
CA ARG A 224 4.67 -13.86 1.61
C ARG A 224 5.70 -14.96 1.38
N GLY A 225 5.57 -15.66 0.26
CA GLY A 225 6.55 -16.59 -0.27
C GLY A 225 6.87 -16.25 -1.71
N ASP A 226 8.16 -16.12 -2.04
CA ASP A 226 8.66 -15.91 -3.40
C ASP A 226 9.58 -17.07 -3.79
N TYR A 227 9.54 -17.44 -5.06
CA TYR A 227 10.43 -18.43 -5.66
C TYR A 227 11.17 -17.83 -6.85
N ARG A 228 12.48 -17.94 -6.86
CA ARG A 228 13.30 -17.53 -7.99
C ARG A 228 13.28 -18.63 -9.08
N ILE A 229 12.58 -18.33 -10.17
CA ILE A 229 12.42 -19.23 -11.32
C ILE A 229 13.66 -19.15 -12.19
N LEU A 230 14.12 -17.93 -12.46
CA LEU A 230 15.33 -17.63 -13.25
C LEU A 230 16.11 -16.52 -12.53
N ASP A 231 17.36 -16.30 -12.88
CA ASP A 231 18.18 -15.25 -12.27
C ASP A 231 17.59 -13.85 -12.41
N TRP A 232 16.72 -13.65 -13.39
CA TRP A 232 16.05 -12.39 -13.67
C TRP A 232 14.54 -12.40 -13.37
N LEU A 233 13.96 -13.56 -13.03
CA LEU A 233 12.52 -13.72 -12.81
C LEU A 233 12.26 -14.44 -11.49
N SER A 234 11.47 -13.82 -10.63
CA SER A 234 10.87 -14.45 -9.45
C SER A 234 9.35 -14.28 -9.50
N ALA A 235 8.63 -15.25 -8.99
CA ALA A 235 7.19 -15.16 -8.75
C ALA A 235 6.90 -15.47 -7.30
N GLY A 236 5.85 -14.90 -6.77
CA GLY A 236 5.46 -15.11 -5.39
C GLY A 236 3.97 -14.89 -5.17
N VAL A 237 3.55 -15.23 -3.98
CA VAL A 237 2.20 -14.99 -3.49
C VAL A 237 2.28 -14.52 -2.04
N SER A 238 1.46 -13.54 -1.68
CA SER A 238 1.24 -13.21 -0.28
C SER A 238 -0.22 -13.36 0.12
N LEU A 239 -0.42 -13.53 1.41
CA LEU A 239 -1.70 -13.45 2.10
C LEU A 239 -1.64 -12.22 3.00
N ASP A 240 -2.34 -11.16 2.59
CA ASP A 240 -2.33 -9.88 3.26
C ASP A 240 -3.65 -9.65 3.96
N GLY A 241 -3.59 -9.27 5.22
CA GLY A 241 -4.77 -9.02 6.02
C GLY A 241 -4.74 -7.63 6.66
N ARG A 242 -5.91 -7.02 6.74
CA ARG A 242 -6.14 -5.75 7.42
C ARG A 242 -7.44 -5.82 8.21
N TYR A 243 -7.37 -5.48 9.47
CA TYR A 243 -8.53 -5.18 10.31
C TYR A 243 -8.46 -3.70 10.71
N ALA A 244 -9.51 -2.93 10.45
CA ALA A 244 -9.63 -1.54 10.87
C ALA A 244 -10.87 -1.35 11.75
N ALA A 245 -10.72 -0.59 12.83
CA ALA A 245 -11.85 -0.13 13.61
C ALA A 245 -12.68 0.87 12.79
N ARG A 246 -13.90 1.16 13.22
CA ARG A 246 -14.72 2.23 12.63
C ARG A 246 -14.08 3.58 12.82
N ASP A 247 -14.30 4.45 11.87
CA ASP A 247 -13.93 5.85 11.95
C ASP A 247 -14.85 6.58 12.95
N ASP A 248 -14.42 7.70 13.45
CA ASP A 248 -15.13 8.49 14.47
C ASP A 248 -15.16 9.96 14.06
N LEU A 249 -16.34 10.53 13.93
CA LEU A 249 -16.55 11.95 13.72
C LEU A 249 -17.06 12.57 15.01
N SER A 250 -16.21 13.31 15.71
CA SER A 250 -16.54 14.07 16.93
C SER A 250 -17.23 13.23 18.02
N GLY A 251 -16.86 11.94 18.13
CA GLY A 251 -17.41 10.99 19.11
C GLY A 251 -18.51 10.08 18.56
N THR A 252 -18.92 10.26 17.31
CA THR A 252 -19.91 9.41 16.63
C THR A 252 -19.22 8.44 15.68
N LEU A 253 -19.40 7.14 15.90
CA LEU A 253 -18.83 6.11 15.03
C LEU A 253 -19.56 6.08 13.67
N GLN A 254 -18.79 6.11 12.61
CA GLN A 254 -19.29 6.06 11.24
C GLN A 254 -19.67 4.62 10.88
N THR A 255 -20.91 4.43 10.43
CA THR A 255 -21.52 3.10 10.27
C THR A 255 -20.84 2.30 9.16
N ASN A 256 -20.52 2.95 8.04
CA ASN A 256 -20.02 2.33 6.82
C ASN A 256 -18.49 2.48 6.70
N THR A 257 -17.75 2.30 7.80
CA THR A 257 -16.29 2.41 7.85
C THR A 257 -15.67 1.27 8.63
N GLY A 258 -14.43 0.86 8.27
CA GLY A 258 -13.72 -0.21 8.95
C GLY A 258 -14.18 -1.62 8.59
N GLY A 259 -13.62 -2.62 9.27
CA GLY A 259 -13.87 -4.05 9.05
C GLY A 259 -12.60 -4.85 8.76
N LEU A 260 -12.78 -6.07 8.28
CA LEU A 260 -11.72 -7.02 7.95
C LEU A 260 -11.66 -7.26 6.45
N VAL A 261 -10.46 -7.17 5.89
CA VAL A 261 -10.13 -7.62 4.53
C VAL A 261 -8.97 -8.62 4.62
N LEU A 262 -9.12 -9.76 3.97
CA LEU A 262 -8.05 -10.70 3.69
C LEU A 262 -7.93 -10.86 2.18
N ALA A 263 -6.73 -10.72 1.65
CA ALA A 263 -6.46 -10.76 0.22
C ALA A 263 -5.32 -11.74 -0.12
N VAL A 264 -5.45 -12.38 -1.28
CA VAL A 264 -4.36 -13.11 -1.92
C VAL A 264 -3.70 -12.20 -2.94
N VAL A 265 -2.37 -12.13 -2.91
CA VAL A 265 -1.60 -11.18 -3.71
C VAL A 265 -0.53 -11.91 -4.54
N PRO A 266 -0.89 -12.46 -5.72
CA PRO A 266 0.11 -12.93 -6.67
C PRO A 266 0.95 -11.76 -7.17
N GLY A 267 2.26 -12.01 -7.35
CA GLY A 267 3.20 -11.00 -7.82
C GLY A 267 4.37 -11.59 -8.58
N ILE A 268 4.95 -10.77 -9.42
CA ILE A 268 6.16 -11.09 -10.19
C ILE A 268 7.22 -10.02 -9.96
N LYS A 269 8.49 -10.44 -10.02
CA LYS A 269 9.64 -9.57 -9.84
C LYS A 269 10.65 -9.86 -10.95
N LEU A 270 11.02 -8.83 -11.67
CA LEU A 270 11.93 -8.88 -12.81
C LEU A 270 13.20 -8.08 -12.50
N ARG A 271 14.36 -8.70 -12.64
CA ARG A 271 15.63 -7.99 -12.65
C ARG A 271 15.89 -7.48 -14.05
N LEU A 272 15.75 -6.18 -14.26
CA LEU A 272 15.96 -5.54 -15.56
C LEU A 272 17.45 -5.40 -15.86
N TYR A 273 18.22 -4.95 -14.87
CA TYR A 273 19.65 -4.74 -15.00
C TYR A 273 20.29 -4.71 -13.59
N SER A 274 21.44 -5.35 -13.37
CA SER A 274 22.19 -5.36 -12.11
C SER A 274 21.26 -5.26 -10.86
N GLU A 275 21.20 -4.09 -10.25
CA GLU A 275 20.41 -3.77 -9.05
C GLU A 275 19.06 -3.09 -9.36
N LEU A 276 18.65 -3.04 -10.65
CA LEU A 276 17.37 -2.48 -11.10
C LEU A 276 16.32 -3.58 -11.19
N TRP A 277 15.26 -3.42 -10.41
CA TRP A 277 14.18 -4.37 -10.32
C TRP A 277 12.83 -3.73 -10.65
N LEU A 278 11.99 -4.46 -11.35
CA LEU A 278 10.59 -4.16 -11.57
C LEU A 278 9.75 -5.20 -10.83
N TYR A 279 8.78 -4.74 -10.08
CA TYR A 279 7.80 -5.57 -9.37
C TYR A 279 6.39 -5.21 -9.80
N GLY A 280 5.51 -6.20 -9.91
CA GLY A 280 4.08 -6.01 -10.14
C GLY A 280 3.26 -7.05 -9.38
N SER A 281 2.15 -6.63 -8.80
CA SER A 281 1.22 -7.53 -8.11
C SER A 281 -0.22 -7.04 -8.19
N VAL A 282 -1.14 -7.96 -7.93
CA VAL A 282 -2.57 -7.69 -7.83
C VAL A 282 -3.07 -8.23 -6.49
N GLN A 283 -3.56 -7.35 -5.63
CA GLN A 283 -4.20 -7.74 -4.37
C GLN A 283 -5.68 -8.05 -4.65
N ILE A 284 -6.07 -9.30 -4.48
CA ILE A 284 -7.43 -9.82 -4.73
C ILE A 284 -8.09 -10.10 -3.38
N PRO A 285 -9.09 -9.30 -2.95
CA PRO A 285 -9.84 -9.57 -1.74
C PRO A 285 -10.57 -10.92 -1.83
N VAL A 286 -10.33 -11.82 -0.88
CA VAL A 286 -10.95 -13.17 -0.83
C VAL A 286 -11.90 -13.32 0.35
N ILE A 287 -11.66 -12.58 1.43
CA ILE A 287 -12.57 -12.46 2.57
C ILE A 287 -12.75 -10.98 2.89
N THR A 288 -14.01 -10.53 2.93
CA THR A 288 -14.38 -9.18 3.29
C THR A 288 -15.51 -9.24 4.32
N HIS A 289 -15.20 -8.81 5.55
CA HIS A 289 -16.19 -8.59 6.62
C HIS A 289 -16.14 -7.11 7.00
N LEU A 290 -16.72 -6.29 6.13
CA LEU A 290 -16.76 -4.83 6.30
C LEU A 290 -17.95 -4.43 7.16
N PHE A 291 -17.82 -3.34 7.91
CA PHE A 291 -18.92 -2.82 8.70
C PHE A 291 -19.85 -1.98 7.82
N GLY A 292 -21.15 -2.26 7.87
CA GLY A 292 -22.15 -1.58 7.04
C GLY A 292 -22.08 -1.98 5.56
N ASP A 293 -22.53 -1.08 4.67
CA ASP A 293 -22.56 -1.29 3.22
C ASP A 293 -21.31 -0.71 2.57
N GLN A 294 -20.30 -1.54 2.41
CA GLN A 294 -19.02 -1.22 1.82
C GLN A 294 -18.53 -2.36 0.93
N SER A 295 -17.76 -2.05 -0.11
CA SER A 295 -17.05 -3.05 -0.90
C SER A 295 -15.66 -2.56 -1.31
N VAL A 296 -14.73 -3.50 -1.52
CA VAL A 296 -13.37 -3.24 -1.97
C VAL A 296 -13.08 -4.04 -3.22
N GLY A 297 -12.54 -3.38 -4.22
CA GLY A 297 -12.06 -4.00 -5.44
C GLY A 297 -10.62 -4.52 -5.32
N PRO A 298 -10.11 -5.13 -6.39
CA PRO A 298 -8.69 -5.49 -6.48
C PRO A 298 -7.82 -4.22 -6.47
N VAL A 299 -6.60 -4.36 -5.88
CA VAL A 299 -5.60 -3.30 -5.87
C VAL A 299 -4.43 -3.73 -6.75
N PHE A 300 -4.06 -2.90 -7.71
CA PHE A 300 -2.93 -3.13 -8.60
C PHE A 300 -1.73 -2.33 -8.10
N THR A 301 -0.59 -2.99 -7.96
CA THR A 301 0.64 -2.33 -7.54
C THR A 301 1.77 -2.60 -8.51
N GLY A 302 2.60 -1.58 -8.73
CA GLY A 302 3.83 -1.66 -9.49
C GLY A 302 4.96 -0.96 -8.71
N SER A 303 6.20 -1.42 -8.88
CA SER A 303 7.36 -0.78 -8.26
C SER A 303 8.57 -0.92 -9.15
N LEU A 304 9.25 0.18 -9.40
CA LEU A 304 10.58 0.21 -10.01
C LEU A 304 11.58 0.62 -8.94
N GLN A 305 12.59 -0.22 -8.65
CA GLN A 305 13.52 0.02 -7.56
C GLN A 305 14.98 -0.21 -7.98
N TYR A 306 15.86 0.65 -7.48
CA TYR A 306 17.29 0.56 -7.68
C TYR A 306 18.04 0.69 -6.34
N THR A 307 19.04 -0.17 -6.12
CA THR A 307 19.87 -0.15 -4.90
C THR A 307 21.29 0.27 -5.26
N PHE A 308 21.82 1.27 -4.55
CA PHE A 308 23.17 1.79 -4.66
C PHE A 308 24.02 1.29 -3.50
N GLY A 309 25.30 1.03 -3.73
CA GLY A 309 26.29 0.64 -2.72
C GLY A 309 26.70 -0.80 -2.74
#